data_a34c0367fadfe55b21d9eb2a940df3bc
#
_entry.id   a34c0367fadfe55b21d9eb2a940df3bc
#
_cell.length_a   1.000
_cell.length_b   1.000
_cell.length_c   1.000
_cell.angle_alpha   90.00
_cell.angle_beta   90.00
_cell.angle_gamma   90.00
#
_symmetry.space_group_name_H-M   'P 1'
#
loop_
_entity.id
_entity.type
_entity.pdbx_description
1 polymer ?
#
loop_
_entity_poly.entity_id
_entity_poly.type
_entity_poly.pdbx_seq_one_letter_code
_entity_poly.pdbx_strand_id
1 'polypeptide(L)'
;SFLDTGSAGAITLPGFRRYVIDPARTTVRALVHICTAGLVTNLGELRDPRYLDVEGTVRAIEANRDIALGVKIRYSDVIVGEGDQARAALLAALEAAERSGTWLMVHIGRTPEPIADVLQLLRPGDVVTHSYTPLAGGVIDDRSLRVSPAAIEARAAGVQFDIGHGKSSFGWATAEAALAAGFAPDFISSDLHRGCVNGPAFDLPSVMTKFWMLGMPIEEIVMRCTSIPARKMGLDAGTLRVGSPADIAVLSIDEEPVSFVDCTGEHRVCDRRLSASYTYCSGVRLDPDILGVTEDLPVEISSRPMGSGS
;
A
#
# COMPACT_ATOMS: atom_id res chain seq x y z
N SER A 1 8.70 -3.12 11.84
CA SER A 1 9.18 -2.47 10.60
C SER A 1 8.00 -1.92 9.80
N PHE A 2 8.24 -0.85 9.04
CA PHE A 2 7.22 -0.13 8.25
C PHE A 2 7.78 0.24 6.87
N LEU A 3 6.94 0.15 5.82
CA LEU A 3 7.26 0.64 4.48
C LEU A 3 6.32 1.79 4.13
N ASP A 4 6.86 3.00 4.02
CA ASP A 4 6.17 4.12 3.38
C ASP A 4 6.15 3.90 1.87
N THR A 5 4.96 3.87 1.29
CA THR A 5 4.79 3.55 -0.12
C THR A 5 4.70 4.80 -1.01
N GLY A 6 5.61 5.75 -0.78
CA GLY A 6 5.80 6.88 -1.68
C GLY A 6 5.12 8.17 -1.22
N SER A 7 5.13 8.49 0.07
CA SER A 7 4.74 9.82 0.55
C SER A 7 5.66 10.92 0.03
N ALA A 8 6.97 10.65 -0.04
CA ALA A 8 7.98 11.60 -0.51
C ALA A 8 8.41 11.33 -1.96
N GLY A 9 8.62 12.41 -2.70
CA GLY A 9 9.34 12.42 -3.98
C GLY A 9 10.78 12.91 -3.79
N ALA A 10 11.51 13.04 -4.89
CA ALA A 10 12.95 13.33 -4.86
C ALA A 10 13.32 14.57 -4.04
N ILE A 11 12.58 15.68 -4.17
CA ILE A 11 12.89 16.93 -3.47
C ILE A 11 12.40 16.95 -2.02
N THR A 12 11.45 16.10 -1.64
CA THR A 12 10.88 16.05 -0.29
C THR A 12 11.48 14.94 0.57
N LEU A 13 12.16 13.95 -0.05
CA LEU A 13 12.78 12.82 0.66
C LEU A 13 13.77 13.25 1.76
N PRO A 14 14.64 14.26 1.57
CA PRO A 14 15.55 14.68 2.63
C PRO A 14 14.84 15.16 3.90
N GLY A 15 13.74 15.90 3.73
CA GLY A 15 12.90 16.35 4.86
C GLY A 15 12.15 15.18 5.49
N PHE A 16 11.58 14.28 4.68
CA PHE A 16 10.90 13.09 5.15
C PHE A 16 11.85 12.17 5.93
N ARG A 17 13.07 11.95 5.42
CA ARG A 17 14.11 11.21 6.13
C ARG A 17 14.42 11.85 7.49
N ARG A 18 14.75 13.14 7.51
CA ARG A 18 15.20 13.84 8.72
C ARG A 18 14.13 13.93 9.80
N TYR A 19 12.87 14.18 9.42
CA TYR A 19 11.82 14.51 10.38
C TYR A 19 10.82 13.36 10.65
N VAL A 20 10.83 12.32 9.81
CA VAL A 20 9.92 11.17 9.94
C VAL A 20 10.69 9.86 10.11
N ILE A 21 11.62 9.54 9.20
CA ILE A 21 12.30 8.23 9.21
C ILE A 21 13.33 8.15 10.34
N ASP A 22 14.27 9.08 10.38
CA ASP A 22 15.41 9.03 11.34
C ASP A 22 14.95 9.10 12.82
N PRO A 23 13.93 9.90 13.21
CA PRO A 23 13.44 9.92 14.58
C PRO A 23 12.44 8.78 14.90
N ALA A 24 12.04 7.97 13.92
CA ALA A 24 11.07 6.91 14.14
C ALA A 24 11.59 5.85 15.12
N ARG A 25 10.72 5.41 16.04
CA ARG A 25 11.04 4.35 17.01
C ARG A 25 11.01 2.95 16.39
N THR A 26 10.50 2.84 15.17
CA THR A 26 10.43 1.63 14.37
C THR A 26 11.30 1.76 13.12
N THR A 27 11.73 0.64 12.56
CA THR A 27 12.43 0.65 11.27
C THR A 27 11.48 1.09 10.16
N VAL A 28 11.78 2.22 9.52
CA VAL A 28 11.02 2.74 8.37
C VAL A 28 11.86 2.65 7.11
N ARG A 29 11.27 2.11 6.06
CA ARG A 29 11.80 2.15 4.69
C ARG A 29 10.81 2.91 3.81
N ALA A 30 11.24 3.36 2.64
CA ALA A 30 10.40 4.16 1.76
C ALA A 30 10.54 3.75 0.29
N LEU A 31 9.46 3.95 -0.46
CA LEU A 31 9.52 4.09 -1.91
C LEU A 31 9.58 5.58 -2.25
N VAL A 32 10.30 5.92 -3.31
CA VAL A 32 10.35 7.31 -3.79
C VAL A 32 9.27 7.51 -4.85
N HIS A 33 8.40 8.48 -4.64
CA HIS A 33 7.36 8.80 -5.62
C HIS A 33 7.98 9.42 -6.87
N ILE A 34 7.51 9.01 -8.07
CA ILE A 34 8.00 9.57 -9.34
C ILE A 34 7.66 11.05 -9.52
N CYS A 35 6.60 11.55 -8.84
CA CYS A 35 6.38 12.97 -8.68
C CYS A 35 7.46 13.56 -7.78
N THR A 36 8.21 14.54 -8.27
CA THR A 36 9.37 15.11 -7.53
C THR A 36 8.98 15.65 -6.14
N ALA A 37 7.76 16.18 -5.97
CA ALA A 37 7.24 16.68 -4.70
C ALA A 37 6.61 15.58 -3.82
N GLY A 38 6.36 14.37 -4.35
CA GLY A 38 5.60 13.33 -3.64
C GLY A 38 4.13 13.72 -3.44
N LEU A 39 3.54 13.28 -2.33
CA LEU A 39 2.13 13.48 -1.98
C LEU A 39 1.86 14.78 -1.21
N VAL A 40 2.57 15.87 -1.52
CA VAL A 40 2.35 17.19 -0.91
C VAL A 40 0.96 17.73 -1.26
N THR A 41 0.44 17.34 -2.43
CA THR A 41 -0.93 17.60 -2.85
C THR A 41 -1.66 16.29 -3.06
N ASN A 42 -2.92 16.19 -2.66
CA ASN A 42 -3.70 14.94 -2.74
C ASN A 42 -4.38 14.71 -4.10
N LEU A 43 -4.30 15.66 -5.01
CA LEU A 43 -5.13 15.63 -6.23
C LEU A 43 -4.29 15.98 -7.44
N GLY A 44 -4.04 14.97 -8.29
CA GLY A 44 -3.47 15.17 -9.61
C GLY A 44 -2.00 15.57 -9.61
N GLU A 45 -1.21 15.03 -8.67
CA GLU A 45 0.22 15.33 -8.54
C GLU A 45 1.04 15.00 -9.79
N LEU A 46 0.51 14.16 -10.69
CA LEU A 46 1.14 13.79 -11.95
C LEU A 46 0.41 14.33 -13.20
N ARG A 47 -0.60 15.19 -13.02
CA ARG A 47 -1.28 15.84 -14.15
C ARG A 47 -0.40 16.86 -14.87
N ASP A 48 0.55 17.44 -14.17
CA ASP A 48 1.55 18.30 -14.77
C ASP A 48 2.83 17.48 -15.00
N PRO A 49 3.21 17.20 -16.25
CA PRO A 49 4.38 16.38 -16.57
C PRO A 49 5.71 16.99 -16.10
N ARG A 50 5.74 18.28 -15.76
CA ARG A 50 6.92 18.94 -15.19
C ARG A 50 7.29 18.42 -13.81
N TYR A 51 6.37 17.74 -13.11
CA TYR A 51 6.64 17.09 -11.82
C TYR A 51 7.14 15.64 -11.94
N LEU A 52 7.14 15.05 -13.14
CA LEU A 52 7.80 13.78 -13.40
C LEU A 52 9.32 14.00 -13.38
N ASP A 53 10.03 13.31 -12.50
CA ASP A 53 11.46 13.52 -12.30
C ASP A 53 12.22 12.19 -12.20
N VAL A 54 12.52 11.61 -13.34
CA VAL A 54 13.30 10.35 -13.43
C VAL A 54 14.70 10.55 -12.84
N GLU A 55 15.42 11.59 -13.26
CA GLU A 55 16.79 11.87 -12.82
C GLU A 55 16.88 12.13 -11.31
N GLY A 56 15.97 12.95 -10.78
CA GLY A 56 15.90 13.23 -9.35
C GLY A 56 15.55 11.99 -8.54
N THR A 57 14.61 11.17 -9.03
CA THR A 57 14.20 9.92 -8.38
C THR A 57 15.36 8.93 -8.31
N VAL A 58 16.10 8.72 -9.40
CA VAL A 58 17.28 7.86 -9.43
C VAL A 58 18.34 8.35 -8.43
N ARG A 59 18.72 9.64 -8.49
CA ARG A 59 19.68 10.22 -7.54
C ARG A 59 19.22 10.13 -6.08
N ALA A 60 17.94 10.34 -5.81
CA ALA A 60 17.40 10.25 -4.46
C ALA A 60 17.50 8.82 -3.90
N ILE A 61 17.21 7.81 -4.72
CA ILE A 61 17.37 6.40 -4.35
C ILE A 61 18.84 6.06 -4.13
N GLU A 62 19.73 6.47 -5.05
CA GLU A 62 21.15 6.19 -4.96
C GLU A 62 21.81 6.79 -3.70
N ALA A 63 21.42 8.01 -3.36
CA ALA A 63 21.92 8.70 -2.18
C ALA A 63 21.34 8.16 -0.85
N ASN A 64 20.28 7.34 -0.90
CA ASN A 64 19.55 6.87 0.28
C ASN A 64 19.25 5.35 0.22
N ARG A 65 20.19 4.54 -0.28
CA ARG A 65 20.06 3.08 -0.43
C ARG A 65 19.69 2.36 0.88
N ASP A 66 20.02 2.95 2.00
CA ASP A 66 19.71 2.43 3.33
C ASP A 66 18.20 2.48 3.67
N ILE A 67 17.45 3.38 3.05
CA ILE A 67 16.01 3.56 3.30
C ILE A 67 15.14 3.45 2.05
N ALA A 68 15.64 3.88 0.88
CA ALA A 68 14.89 3.93 -0.38
C ALA A 68 14.98 2.60 -1.13
N LEU A 69 13.87 1.86 -1.22
CA LEU A 69 13.83 0.49 -1.75
C LEU A 69 13.31 0.39 -3.18
N GLY A 70 12.67 1.43 -3.69
CA GLY A 70 12.08 1.41 -5.02
C GLY A 70 11.32 2.68 -5.37
N VAL A 71 10.58 2.62 -6.45
CA VAL A 71 9.80 3.72 -7.01
C VAL A 71 8.31 3.50 -6.78
N LYS A 72 7.55 4.58 -6.59
CA LYS A 72 6.08 4.56 -6.51
C LYS A 72 5.46 5.42 -7.59
N ILE A 73 4.37 4.92 -8.16
CA ILE A 73 3.43 5.72 -8.95
C ILE A 73 2.00 5.47 -8.48
N ARG A 74 1.16 6.52 -8.45
CA ARG A 74 -0.29 6.38 -8.35
C ARG A 74 -0.91 6.50 -9.74
N TYR A 75 -1.35 5.35 -10.31
CA TYR A 75 -1.78 5.26 -11.70
C TYR A 75 -3.31 5.22 -11.83
N SER A 76 -3.94 6.34 -11.45
CA SER A 76 -5.38 6.59 -11.61
C SER A 76 -5.62 7.81 -12.49
N ASP A 77 -6.71 7.82 -13.25
CA ASP A 77 -7.10 8.88 -14.20
C ASP A 77 -7.11 10.28 -13.56
N VAL A 78 -7.63 10.38 -12.33
CA VAL A 78 -7.68 11.64 -11.58
C VAL A 78 -6.30 12.16 -11.18
N ILE A 79 -5.27 11.32 -11.22
CA ILE A 79 -3.91 11.62 -10.76
C ILE A 79 -2.96 11.87 -11.91
N VAL A 80 -2.94 10.98 -12.91
CA VAL A 80 -2.01 11.05 -14.05
C VAL A 80 -2.65 11.70 -15.28
N GLY A 81 -3.98 11.88 -15.30
CA GLY A 81 -4.72 12.25 -16.51
C GLY A 81 -5.02 11.03 -17.37
N GLU A 82 -5.14 11.23 -18.68
CA GLU A 82 -5.53 10.21 -19.66
C GLU A 82 -4.58 10.18 -20.85
N GLY A 83 -4.68 9.14 -21.68
CA GLY A 83 -3.97 9.01 -22.95
C GLY A 83 -2.44 8.99 -22.81
N ASP A 84 -1.77 9.61 -23.77
CA ASP A 84 -0.29 9.57 -23.86
C ASP A 84 0.41 10.15 -22.65
N GLN A 85 -0.18 11.14 -21.99
CA GLN A 85 0.39 11.72 -20.77
C GLN A 85 0.40 10.73 -19.62
N ALA A 86 -0.70 10.00 -19.41
CA ALA A 86 -0.77 8.98 -18.39
C ALA A 86 0.24 7.87 -18.67
N ARG A 87 0.29 7.40 -19.91
CA ARG A 87 1.25 6.39 -20.36
C ARG A 87 2.71 6.83 -20.15
N ALA A 88 3.04 8.07 -20.47
CA ALA A 88 4.37 8.64 -20.27
C ALA A 88 4.76 8.64 -18.76
N ALA A 89 3.81 8.91 -17.86
CA ALA A 89 4.06 8.88 -16.42
C ALA A 89 4.42 7.46 -15.92
N LEU A 90 3.73 6.42 -16.42
CA LEU A 90 4.03 5.03 -16.08
C LEU A 90 5.42 4.62 -16.61
N LEU A 91 5.72 4.96 -17.86
CA LEU A 91 7.02 4.68 -18.47
C LEU A 91 8.17 5.39 -17.74
N ALA A 92 7.97 6.64 -17.32
CA ALA A 92 8.95 7.37 -16.51
C ALA A 92 9.22 6.68 -15.15
N ALA A 93 8.17 6.16 -14.51
CA ALA A 93 8.33 5.42 -13.25
C ALA A 93 9.07 4.08 -13.46
N LEU A 94 8.79 3.37 -14.54
CA LEU A 94 9.51 2.15 -14.94
C LEU A 94 10.98 2.44 -15.23
N GLU A 95 11.28 3.50 -16.02
CA GLU A 95 12.63 3.94 -16.30
C GLU A 95 13.42 4.27 -15.03
N ALA A 96 12.81 5.02 -14.12
CA ALA A 96 13.43 5.37 -12.83
C ALA A 96 13.76 4.11 -12.00
N ALA A 97 12.84 3.15 -11.95
CA ALA A 97 13.04 1.90 -11.23
C ALA A 97 14.13 1.03 -11.88
N GLU A 98 14.16 0.93 -13.22
CA GLU A 98 15.17 0.21 -13.95
C GLU A 98 16.56 0.81 -13.75
N ARG A 99 16.70 2.13 -13.95
CA ARG A 99 17.98 2.84 -13.84
C ARG A 99 18.53 2.85 -12.42
N SER A 100 17.66 2.89 -11.42
CA SER A 100 18.08 2.76 -10.02
C SER A 100 18.31 1.31 -9.58
N GLY A 101 18.04 0.31 -10.44
CA GLY A 101 18.17 -1.12 -10.11
C GLY A 101 17.20 -1.56 -9.00
N THR A 102 16.00 -0.97 -8.98
CA THR A 102 14.99 -1.25 -7.96
C THR A 102 13.66 -1.71 -8.60
N TRP A 103 12.66 -1.95 -7.78
CA TRP A 103 11.32 -2.34 -8.22
C TRP A 103 10.35 -1.15 -8.20
N LEU A 104 9.29 -1.27 -8.99
CA LEU A 104 8.21 -0.30 -9.05
C LEU A 104 6.99 -0.81 -8.27
N MET A 105 6.31 0.07 -7.51
CA MET A 105 4.95 -0.18 -7.02
C MET A 105 3.96 0.72 -7.75
N VAL A 106 2.98 0.08 -8.38
CA VAL A 106 1.89 0.76 -9.10
C VAL A 106 0.61 0.68 -8.28
N HIS A 107 0.07 1.83 -7.89
CA HIS A 107 -1.30 1.94 -7.36
C HIS A 107 -2.28 1.88 -8.52
N ILE A 108 -3.26 0.99 -8.45
CA ILE A 108 -4.32 0.81 -9.44
C ILE A 108 -5.70 1.17 -8.87
N GLY A 109 -6.67 1.22 -9.74
CA GLY A 109 -8.05 1.64 -9.50
C GLY A 109 -8.35 2.91 -10.26
N ARG A 110 -9.37 2.87 -11.14
CA ARG A 110 -9.64 3.89 -12.16
C ARG A 110 -8.41 4.13 -13.05
N THR A 111 -7.77 3.05 -13.47
CA THR A 111 -6.61 3.15 -14.36
C THR A 111 -7.03 3.83 -15.67
N PRO A 112 -6.19 4.75 -16.23
CA PRO A 112 -6.54 5.50 -17.43
C PRO A 112 -6.52 4.67 -18.72
N GLU A 113 -6.03 3.45 -18.64
CA GLU A 113 -5.95 2.47 -19.73
C GLU A 113 -6.34 1.09 -19.24
N PRO A 114 -6.62 0.11 -20.12
CA PRO A 114 -6.92 -1.26 -19.71
C PRO A 114 -5.85 -1.85 -18.80
N ILE A 115 -6.25 -2.50 -17.72
CA ILE A 115 -5.30 -3.08 -16.75
C ILE A 115 -4.32 -4.07 -17.40
N ALA A 116 -4.75 -4.77 -18.46
CA ALA A 116 -3.87 -5.67 -19.22
C ALA A 116 -2.66 -4.94 -19.82
N ASP A 117 -2.86 -3.74 -20.35
CA ASP A 117 -1.79 -2.94 -20.98
C ASP A 117 -0.80 -2.43 -19.92
N VAL A 118 -1.29 -2.11 -18.72
CA VAL A 118 -0.45 -1.76 -17.56
C VAL A 118 0.39 -2.96 -17.13
N LEU A 119 -0.23 -4.12 -16.95
CA LEU A 119 0.42 -5.33 -16.44
C LEU A 119 1.50 -5.87 -17.39
N GLN A 120 1.32 -5.73 -18.70
CA GLN A 120 2.30 -6.13 -19.71
C GLN A 120 3.61 -5.36 -19.65
N LEU A 121 3.61 -4.16 -19.07
CA LEU A 121 4.82 -3.34 -18.90
C LEU A 121 5.61 -3.69 -17.64
N LEU A 122 4.97 -4.36 -16.67
CA LEU A 122 5.59 -4.64 -15.38
C LEU A 122 6.61 -5.78 -15.49
N ARG A 123 7.64 -5.68 -14.67
CA ARG A 123 8.77 -6.62 -14.63
C ARG A 123 8.62 -7.60 -13.47
N PRO A 124 9.28 -8.75 -13.51
CA PRO A 124 9.41 -9.63 -12.35
C PRO A 124 9.88 -8.84 -11.13
N GLY A 125 9.14 -8.94 -10.03
CA GLY A 125 9.40 -8.21 -8.80
C GLY A 125 8.74 -6.83 -8.70
N ASP A 126 8.16 -6.26 -9.75
CA ASP A 126 7.29 -5.09 -9.60
C ASP A 126 6.01 -5.46 -8.83
N VAL A 127 5.40 -4.48 -8.17
CA VAL A 127 4.25 -4.69 -7.27
C VAL A 127 3.05 -3.90 -7.74
N VAL A 128 1.90 -4.55 -7.81
CA VAL A 128 0.60 -3.90 -8.01
C VAL A 128 -0.11 -3.81 -6.66
N THR A 129 -0.36 -2.61 -6.16
CA THR A 129 -1.10 -2.41 -4.91
C THR A 129 -2.56 -2.02 -5.18
N HIS A 130 -3.42 -2.29 -4.22
CA HIS A 130 -4.87 -2.18 -4.29
C HIS A 130 -5.52 -3.26 -5.15
N SER A 131 -4.95 -4.48 -5.08
CA SER A 131 -5.36 -5.59 -5.93
C SER A 131 -6.82 -6.00 -5.76
N TYR A 132 -7.43 -5.72 -4.60
CA TYR A 132 -8.83 -6.06 -4.33
C TYR A 132 -9.75 -4.84 -4.34
N THR A 133 -9.35 -3.79 -5.07
CA THR A 133 -10.20 -2.63 -5.28
C THR A 133 -11.46 -3.01 -6.07
N PRO A 134 -12.66 -2.54 -5.65
CA PRO A 134 -13.88 -2.69 -6.42
C PRO A 134 -14.04 -1.62 -7.51
N LEU A 135 -13.07 -0.72 -7.65
CA LEU A 135 -13.09 0.33 -8.67
C LEU A 135 -12.76 -0.25 -10.04
N ALA A 136 -13.34 0.33 -11.10
CA ALA A 136 -13.02 -0.01 -12.47
C ALA A 136 -11.51 0.08 -12.76
N GLY A 137 -11.00 -0.75 -13.68
CA GLY A 137 -9.57 -0.81 -13.99
C GLY A 137 -8.73 -1.52 -12.94
N GLY A 138 -9.34 -2.32 -12.04
CA GLY A 138 -8.66 -3.23 -11.13
C GLY A 138 -8.28 -4.55 -11.79
N VAL A 139 -7.54 -5.39 -11.06
CA VAL A 139 -7.19 -6.76 -11.51
C VAL A 139 -8.35 -7.75 -11.34
N ILE A 140 -9.36 -7.36 -10.57
CA ILE A 140 -10.67 -8.03 -10.52
C ILE A 140 -11.65 -7.14 -11.27
N ASP A 141 -12.32 -7.68 -12.28
CA ASP A 141 -13.32 -6.94 -13.05
C ASP A 141 -14.50 -6.58 -12.14
N ASP A 142 -14.83 -5.29 -12.08
CA ASP A 142 -15.82 -4.73 -11.14
C ASP A 142 -17.26 -5.18 -11.41
N ARG A 143 -17.55 -5.72 -12.60
CA ARG A 143 -18.89 -6.19 -13.00
C ARG A 143 -19.03 -7.71 -12.93
N SER A 144 -18.07 -8.42 -13.51
CA SER A 144 -18.11 -9.89 -13.56
C SER A 144 -17.49 -10.57 -12.34
N LEU A 145 -16.78 -9.82 -11.50
CA LEU A 145 -16.00 -10.31 -10.36
C LEU A 145 -14.98 -11.40 -10.74
N ARG A 146 -14.47 -11.37 -11.97
CA ARG A 146 -13.47 -12.31 -12.44
C ARG A 146 -12.07 -11.73 -12.38
N VAL A 147 -11.11 -12.54 -11.98
CA VAL A 147 -9.70 -12.18 -12.07
C VAL A 147 -9.32 -12.00 -13.54
N SER A 148 -8.69 -10.89 -13.86
CA SER A 148 -8.18 -10.62 -15.21
C SER A 148 -7.18 -11.71 -15.63
N PRO A 149 -7.31 -12.30 -16.83
CA PRO A 149 -6.32 -13.22 -17.36
C PRO A 149 -4.91 -12.62 -17.37
N ALA A 150 -4.80 -11.35 -17.71
CA ALA A 150 -3.52 -10.63 -17.69
C ALA A 150 -2.90 -10.57 -16.29
N ALA A 151 -3.71 -10.52 -15.22
CA ALA A 151 -3.20 -10.56 -13.85
C ALA A 151 -2.64 -11.94 -13.48
N ILE A 152 -3.26 -13.01 -13.97
CA ILE A 152 -2.77 -14.37 -13.80
C ILE A 152 -1.42 -14.53 -14.53
N GLU A 153 -1.33 -14.06 -15.78
CA GLU A 153 -0.11 -14.10 -16.59
C GLU A 153 1.00 -13.25 -15.96
N ALA A 154 0.70 -12.02 -15.51
CA ALA A 154 1.65 -11.15 -14.84
C ALA A 154 2.20 -11.78 -13.54
N ARG A 155 1.33 -12.43 -12.75
CA ARG A 155 1.76 -13.19 -11.56
C ARG A 155 2.71 -14.33 -11.95
N ALA A 156 2.38 -15.09 -12.97
CA ALA A 156 3.25 -16.16 -13.47
C ALA A 156 4.60 -15.64 -13.98
N ALA A 157 4.62 -14.40 -14.50
CA ALA A 157 5.84 -13.69 -14.89
C ALA A 157 6.61 -13.08 -13.71
N GLY A 158 6.09 -13.16 -12.46
CA GLY A 158 6.77 -12.70 -11.26
C GLY A 158 6.37 -11.32 -10.75
N VAL A 159 5.31 -10.71 -11.28
CA VAL A 159 4.68 -9.52 -10.70
C VAL A 159 3.96 -9.92 -9.42
N GLN A 160 4.10 -9.10 -8.38
CA GLN A 160 3.52 -9.34 -7.06
C GLN A 160 2.30 -8.45 -6.80
N PHE A 161 1.36 -8.93 -5.98
CA PHE A 161 0.10 -8.27 -5.74
C PHE A 161 -0.10 -7.98 -4.25
N ASP A 162 -0.30 -6.70 -3.94
CA ASP A 162 -0.50 -6.19 -2.59
C ASP A 162 -1.93 -5.70 -2.37
N ILE A 163 -2.43 -5.85 -1.17
CA ILE A 163 -3.79 -5.40 -0.82
C ILE A 163 -3.88 -3.90 -0.75
N GLY A 164 -2.99 -3.24 0.00
CA GLY A 164 -3.07 -1.80 0.18
C GLY A 164 -4.49 -1.36 0.56
N HIS A 165 -5.03 -1.85 1.69
CA HIS A 165 -6.45 -1.73 2.02
C HIS A 165 -6.98 -0.29 1.90
N GLY A 166 -6.30 0.69 2.52
CA GLY A 166 -6.60 2.10 2.45
C GLY A 166 -8.06 2.46 2.76
N LYS A 167 -8.49 3.59 2.20
CA LYS A 167 -9.85 4.09 2.34
C LYS A 167 -10.80 3.52 1.28
N SER A 168 -10.32 3.29 0.04
CA SER A 168 -11.16 3.02 -1.14
C SER A 168 -10.74 1.78 -1.93
N SER A 169 -9.86 0.94 -1.39
CA SER A 169 -9.18 -0.07 -2.20
C SER A 169 -9.42 -1.52 -1.78
N PHE A 170 -10.41 -1.76 -0.93
CA PHE A 170 -10.80 -3.11 -0.52
C PHE A 170 -12.33 -3.25 -0.55
N GLY A 171 -12.84 -4.21 -1.33
CA GLY A 171 -14.24 -4.61 -1.37
C GLY A 171 -14.40 -6.07 -0.97
N TRP A 172 -15.45 -6.40 -0.18
CA TRP A 172 -15.71 -7.77 0.23
C TRP A 172 -15.93 -8.69 -0.96
N ALA A 173 -16.79 -8.28 -1.91
CA ALA A 173 -17.10 -9.08 -3.09
C ALA A 173 -15.88 -9.36 -3.96
N THR A 174 -15.02 -8.36 -4.16
CA THR A 174 -13.77 -8.52 -4.94
C THR A 174 -12.78 -9.43 -4.21
N ALA A 175 -12.68 -9.31 -2.88
CA ALA A 175 -11.81 -10.16 -2.08
C ALA A 175 -12.26 -11.64 -2.11
N GLU A 176 -13.54 -11.91 -1.95
CA GLU A 176 -14.11 -13.26 -2.06
C GLU A 176 -13.88 -13.87 -3.44
N ALA A 177 -14.17 -13.11 -4.49
CA ALA A 177 -13.97 -13.56 -5.86
C ALA A 177 -12.51 -13.89 -6.16
N ALA A 178 -11.58 -13.05 -5.70
CA ALA A 178 -10.14 -13.27 -5.86
C ALA A 178 -9.69 -14.55 -5.14
N LEU A 179 -10.07 -14.72 -3.87
CA LEU A 179 -9.69 -15.90 -3.08
C LEU A 179 -10.31 -17.18 -3.64
N ALA A 180 -11.57 -17.15 -4.05
CA ALA A 180 -12.25 -18.28 -4.68
C ALA A 180 -11.59 -18.70 -6.00
N ALA A 181 -11.01 -17.75 -6.73
CA ALA A 181 -10.25 -18.00 -7.96
C ALA A 181 -8.78 -18.42 -7.68
N GLY A 182 -8.37 -18.59 -6.43
CA GLY A 182 -6.98 -18.90 -6.07
C GLY A 182 -6.02 -17.72 -6.25
N PHE A 183 -6.53 -16.51 -6.39
CA PHE A 183 -5.73 -15.29 -6.55
C PHE A 183 -5.50 -14.60 -5.20
N ALA A 184 -4.90 -15.33 -4.25
CA ALA A 184 -4.52 -14.77 -2.95
C ALA A 184 -3.42 -13.68 -3.11
N PRO A 185 -3.41 -12.61 -2.29
CA PRO A 185 -2.42 -11.54 -2.42
C PRO A 185 -1.04 -11.99 -1.95
N ASP A 186 0.03 -11.43 -2.50
CA ASP A 186 1.39 -11.70 -2.00
C ASP A 186 1.64 -10.97 -0.68
N PHE A 187 1.10 -9.76 -0.54
CA PHE A 187 1.23 -8.95 0.67
C PHE A 187 -0.15 -8.52 1.17
N ILE A 188 -0.32 -8.55 2.49
CA ILE A 188 -1.47 -7.96 3.18
C ILE A 188 -0.97 -6.73 3.91
N SER A 189 -1.37 -5.56 3.41
CA SER A 189 -0.96 -4.26 3.92
C SER A 189 -2.16 -3.36 4.19
N SER A 190 -1.99 -2.41 5.09
CA SER A 190 -3.09 -1.56 5.57
C SER A 190 -3.28 -0.30 4.72
N ASP A 191 -2.25 0.19 4.03
CA ASP A 191 -2.25 1.52 3.42
C ASP A 191 -2.84 2.57 4.38
N LEU A 192 -2.35 2.53 5.64
CA LEU A 192 -2.92 3.32 6.71
C LEU A 192 -2.51 4.79 6.55
N HIS A 193 -3.50 5.64 6.51
CA HIS A 193 -3.32 7.08 6.45
C HIS A 193 -4.47 7.77 7.21
N ARG A 194 -4.37 9.09 7.43
CA ARG A 194 -5.36 9.87 8.17
C ARG A 194 -6.81 9.65 7.73
N GLY A 195 -7.05 9.36 6.45
CA GLY A 195 -8.40 9.16 5.91
C GLY A 195 -9.01 7.79 6.19
N CYS A 196 -8.25 6.81 6.73
CA CYS A 196 -8.72 5.45 6.97
C CYS A 196 -8.35 4.87 8.35
N VAL A 197 -7.66 5.64 9.19
CA VAL A 197 -7.32 5.24 10.57
C VAL A 197 -8.56 5.05 11.46
N ASN A 198 -9.65 5.75 11.17
CA ASN A 198 -10.94 5.57 11.82
C ASN A 198 -11.94 4.75 10.95
N GLY A 199 -11.43 3.96 10.02
CA GLY A 199 -12.15 3.11 9.09
C GLY A 199 -12.01 3.55 7.63
N PRO A 200 -12.12 2.60 6.71
CA PRO A 200 -12.42 1.17 6.88
C PRO A 200 -11.20 0.30 7.22
N ALA A 201 -9.95 0.79 7.15
CA ALA A 201 -8.75 0.00 7.43
C ALA A 201 -8.51 -0.18 8.95
N PHE A 202 -8.71 0.89 9.73
CA PHE A 202 -8.44 1.00 11.17
C PHE A 202 -6.97 0.79 11.54
N ASP A 203 -6.49 -0.44 11.43
CA ASP A 203 -5.12 -0.88 11.70
C ASP A 203 -4.80 -2.17 10.93
N LEU A 204 -3.57 -2.65 10.99
CA LEU A 204 -3.19 -3.90 10.33
C LEU A 204 -3.87 -5.14 10.93
N PRO A 205 -4.03 -5.32 12.26
CA PRO A 205 -4.80 -6.41 12.83
C PRO A 205 -6.24 -6.48 12.33
N SER A 206 -6.91 -5.34 12.13
CA SER A 206 -8.26 -5.28 11.53
C SER A 206 -8.26 -5.78 10.08
N VAL A 207 -7.27 -5.38 9.28
CA VAL A 207 -7.10 -5.90 7.91
C VAL A 207 -6.84 -7.41 7.92
N MET A 208 -5.96 -7.89 8.82
CA MET A 208 -5.70 -9.33 9.00
C MET A 208 -6.98 -10.09 9.37
N THR A 209 -7.81 -9.52 10.27
CA THR A 209 -9.09 -10.11 10.67
C THR A 209 -10.03 -10.26 9.47
N LYS A 210 -10.09 -9.30 8.57
CA LYS A 210 -10.91 -9.39 7.36
C LYS A 210 -10.52 -10.59 6.49
N PHE A 211 -9.23 -10.86 6.32
CA PHE A 211 -8.77 -12.05 5.59
C PHE A 211 -9.07 -13.34 6.36
N TRP A 212 -9.03 -13.32 7.68
CA TRP A 212 -9.43 -14.45 8.50
C TRP A 212 -10.92 -14.76 8.36
N MET A 213 -11.78 -13.73 8.33
CA MET A 213 -13.21 -13.88 8.02
C MET A 213 -13.46 -14.51 6.65
N LEU A 214 -12.61 -14.21 5.68
CA LEU A 214 -12.67 -14.77 4.32
C LEU A 214 -12.10 -16.20 4.22
N GLY A 215 -11.72 -16.81 5.35
CA GLY A 215 -11.27 -18.20 5.42
C GLY A 215 -9.78 -18.42 5.17
N MET A 216 -8.96 -17.37 5.07
CA MET A 216 -7.51 -17.53 4.94
C MET A 216 -6.93 -18.02 6.29
N PRO A 217 -6.05 -19.03 6.30
CA PRO A 217 -5.40 -19.51 7.51
C PRO A 217 -4.58 -18.39 8.18
N ILE A 218 -4.60 -18.34 9.53
CA ILE A 218 -3.94 -17.27 10.28
C ILE A 218 -2.43 -17.25 10.04
N GLU A 219 -1.80 -18.41 9.90
CA GLU A 219 -0.38 -18.55 9.61
C GLU A 219 -0.02 -17.93 8.25
N GLU A 220 -0.87 -18.13 7.26
CA GLU A 220 -0.72 -17.54 5.93
C GLU A 220 -0.85 -16.02 5.98
N ILE A 221 -1.85 -15.51 6.69
CA ILE A 221 -2.05 -14.07 6.91
C ILE A 221 -0.80 -13.47 7.57
N VAL A 222 -0.31 -14.08 8.63
CA VAL A 222 0.90 -13.62 9.35
C VAL A 222 2.11 -13.60 8.42
N MET A 223 2.34 -14.64 7.61
CA MET A 223 3.45 -14.66 6.64
C MET A 223 3.34 -13.53 5.63
N ARG A 224 2.14 -13.21 5.13
CA ARG A 224 1.89 -12.13 4.15
C ARG A 224 2.03 -10.73 4.75
N CYS A 225 2.00 -10.62 6.07
CA CYS A 225 2.26 -9.36 6.79
C CYS A 225 3.70 -9.24 7.31
N THR A 226 4.49 -10.32 7.33
CA THR A 226 5.79 -10.37 8.01
C THR A 226 6.91 -10.90 7.12
N SER A 227 7.10 -12.20 7.04
CA SER A 227 8.26 -12.82 6.39
C SER A 227 8.29 -12.61 4.87
N ILE A 228 7.14 -12.56 4.22
CA ILE A 228 7.07 -12.34 2.77
C ILE A 228 7.47 -10.89 2.41
N PRO A 229 6.86 -9.83 3.01
CA PRO A 229 7.31 -8.47 2.75
C PRO A 229 8.73 -8.20 3.24
N ALA A 230 9.19 -8.81 4.34
CA ALA A 230 10.58 -8.66 4.80
C ALA A 230 11.58 -9.16 3.75
N ARG A 231 11.33 -10.33 3.14
CA ARG A 231 12.16 -10.84 2.02
C ARG A 231 12.13 -9.90 0.82
N LYS A 232 10.96 -9.37 0.47
CA LYS A 232 10.81 -8.39 -0.62
C LYS A 232 11.66 -7.14 -0.38
N MET A 233 11.70 -6.67 0.85
CA MET A 233 12.45 -5.48 1.25
C MET A 233 13.94 -5.76 1.53
N GLY A 234 14.38 -7.01 1.49
CA GLY A 234 15.75 -7.40 1.84
C GLY A 234 16.09 -7.18 3.32
N LEU A 235 15.09 -7.25 4.22
CA LEU A 235 15.27 -7.04 5.66
C LEU A 235 15.51 -8.36 6.39
N ASP A 236 16.42 -8.36 7.35
CA ASP A 236 16.54 -9.44 8.34
C ASP A 236 15.45 -9.25 9.42
N ALA A 237 14.21 -9.54 9.03
CA ALA A 237 13.02 -9.34 9.84
C ALA A 237 11.95 -10.39 9.49
N GLY A 238 10.78 -10.34 10.15
CA GLY A 238 9.65 -11.23 9.89
C GLY A 238 9.88 -12.68 10.32
N THR A 239 10.75 -12.90 11.30
CA THR A 239 11.08 -14.21 11.86
C THR A 239 11.33 -14.10 13.37
N LEU A 240 11.05 -15.20 14.09
CA LEU A 240 11.34 -15.33 15.53
C LEU A 240 12.59 -16.19 15.79
N ARG A 241 13.50 -16.32 14.81
CA ARG A 241 14.74 -17.06 15.01
C ARG A 241 15.62 -16.39 16.07
N VAL A 242 16.26 -17.20 16.89
CA VAL A 242 17.26 -16.71 17.85
C VAL A 242 18.38 -16.00 17.08
N GLY A 243 18.71 -14.79 17.51
CA GLY A 243 19.70 -13.92 16.86
C GLY A 243 19.14 -12.92 15.86
N SER A 244 17.88 -13.05 15.43
CA SER A 244 17.23 -12.02 14.63
C SER A 244 16.84 -10.80 15.47
N PRO A 245 16.71 -9.60 14.85
CA PRO A 245 16.19 -8.42 15.52
C PRO A 245 14.84 -8.70 16.20
N ALA A 246 14.70 -8.28 17.45
CA ALA A 246 13.51 -8.54 18.26
C ALA A 246 12.39 -7.51 17.92
N ASP A 247 11.95 -7.48 16.67
CA ASP A 247 10.75 -6.76 16.21
C ASP A 247 9.56 -7.72 16.29
N ILE A 248 8.82 -7.66 17.41
CA ILE A 248 7.80 -8.64 17.77
C ILE A 248 6.46 -7.95 18.02
N ALA A 249 5.42 -8.41 17.36
CA ALA A 249 4.03 -8.08 17.70
C ALA A 249 3.39 -9.28 18.40
N VAL A 250 2.77 -9.04 19.56
CA VAL A 250 1.94 -10.00 20.27
C VAL A 250 0.50 -9.62 20.02
N LEU A 251 -0.25 -10.53 19.40
CA LEU A 251 -1.66 -10.34 19.08
C LEU A 251 -2.51 -11.16 20.04
N SER A 252 -3.64 -10.60 20.47
CA SER A 252 -4.73 -11.31 21.12
C SER A 252 -5.86 -11.58 20.13
N ILE A 253 -6.67 -12.57 20.47
CA ILE A 253 -7.95 -12.83 19.81
C ILE A 253 -9.02 -12.38 20.80
N ASP A 254 -9.76 -11.33 20.42
CA ASP A 254 -10.89 -10.85 21.20
C ASP A 254 -12.17 -11.54 20.67
N GLU A 255 -12.88 -12.24 21.55
CA GLU A 255 -14.10 -13.00 21.21
C GLU A 255 -15.38 -12.14 21.41
N GLU A 256 -15.35 -10.95 20.87
CA GLU A 256 -16.52 -10.05 20.86
C GLU A 256 -16.92 -9.75 19.41
N PRO A 257 -18.22 -9.71 19.11
CA PRO A 257 -18.70 -9.36 17.77
C PRO A 257 -18.26 -7.95 17.37
N VAL A 258 -17.57 -7.85 16.24
CA VAL A 258 -17.11 -6.57 15.66
C VAL A 258 -17.62 -6.44 14.24
N SER A 259 -18.14 -5.27 13.90
CA SER A 259 -18.55 -4.95 12.53
C SER A 259 -17.39 -4.32 11.77
N PHE A 260 -16.99 -4.93 10.66
CA PHE A 260 -16.03 -4.40 9.71
C PHE A 260 -16.74 -3.89 8.46
N VAL A 261 -16.34 -2.72 8.01
CA VAL A 261 -16.85 -2.10 6.79
C VAL A 261 -15.80 -2.17 5.69
N ASP A 262 -16.22 -2.33 4.43
CA ASP A 262 -15.37 -2.15 3.26
C ASP A 262 -15.47 -0.73 2.67
N CYS A 263 -14.80 -0.48 1.55
CA CYS A 263 -14.82 0.83 0.91
C CYS A 263 -16.14 1.14 0.18
N THR A 264 -17.02 0.16 -0.01
CA THR A 264 -18.36 0.34 -0.62
C THR A 264 -19.42 0.66 0.45
N GLY A 265 -19.08 0.53 1.72
CA GLY A 265 -20.00 0.67 2.84
C GLY A 265 -20.69 -0.64 3.24
N GLU A 266 -20.28 -1.78 2.67
CA GLU A 266 -20.80 -3.08 3.10
C GLU A 266 -20.23 -3.48 4.45
N HIS A 267 -21.11 -3.76 5.41
CA HIS A 267 -20.76 -4.17 6.75
C HIS A 267 -20.85 -5.70 6.90
N ARG A 268 -19.83 -6.28 7.54
CA ARG A 268 -19.82 -7.69 7.94
C ARG A 268 -19.43 -7.85 9.39
N VAL A 269 -20.13 -8.69 10.13
CA VAL A 269 -19.87 -8.99 11.53
C VAL A 269 -18.97 -10.21 11.65
N CYS A 270 -17.94 -10.10 12.47
CA CYS A 270 -17.08 -11.19 12.89
C CYS A 270 -17.22 -11.40 14.39
N ASP A 271 -17.33 -12.64 14.86
CA ASP A 271 -17.44 -12.97 16.28
C ASP A 271 -16.12 -12.89 17.04
N ARG A 272 -15.05 -12.58 16.34
CA ARG A 272 -13.70 -12.47 16.90
C ARG A 272 -12.85 -11.52 16.05
N ARG A 273 -11.88 -10.87 16.69
CA ARG A 273 -10.91 -10.03 15.99
C ARG A 273 -9.49 -10.22 16.53
N LEU A 274 -8.51 -9.87 15.70
CA LEU A 274 -7.13 -9.72 16.14
C LEU A 274 -6.92 -8.31 16.68
N SER A 275 -6.25 -8.21 17.83
CA SER A 275 -5.86 -6.94 18.45
C SER A 275 -4.39 -6.99 18.83
N ALA A 276 -3.68 -5.86 18.77
CA ALA A 276 -2.30 -5.77 19.20
C ALA A 276 -2.24 -5.62 20.74
N SER A 277 -1.69 -6.62 21.43
CA SER A 277 -1.48 -6.57 22.87
C SER A 277 -0.16 -5.90 23.24
N TYR A 278 0.91 -6.26 22.55
CA TYR A 278 2.25 -5.71 22.77
C TYR A 278 3.01 -5.60 21.46
N THR A 279 3.82 -4.55 21.34
CA THR A 279 4.76 -4.38 20.24
C THR A 279 6.15 -4.09 20.79
N TYR A 280 7.14 -4.82 20.27
CA TYR A 280 8.54 -4.61 20.57
C TYR A 280 9.27 -4.20 19.30
N CYS A 281 10.19 -3.24 19.41
CA CYS A 281 11.12 -2.87 18.36
C CYS A 281 12.55 -2.97 18.91
N SER A 282 13.36 -3.79 18.27
CA SER A 282 14.73 -4.09 18.73
C SER A 282 14.79 -4.50 20.22
N GLY A 283 13.80 -5.26 20.67
CA GLY A 283 13.67 -5.74 22.05
C GLY A 283 13.10 -4.72 23.05
N VAL A 284 12.84 -3.48 22.62
CA VAL A 284 12.24 -2.46 23.47
C VAL A 284 10.74 -2.43 23.26
N ARG A 285 9.96 -2.55 24.34
CA ARG A 285 8.50 -2.46 24.29
C ARG A 285 8.09 -1.04 23.87
N LEU A 286 7.20 -0.95 22.90
CA LEU A 286 6.56 0.30 22.52
C LEU A 286 5.27 0.46 23.31
N ASP A 287 5.16 1.55 24.07
CA ASP A 287 3.96 1.88 24.84
C ASP A 287 3.04 2.73 23.97
N PRO A 288 1.76 2.35 23.78
CA PRO A 288 0.80 3.11 22.97
C PRO A 288 0.63 4.57 23.44
N ASP A 289 0.66 4.79 24.76
CA ASP A 289 0.44 6.11 25.38
C ASP A 289 1.57 7.10 25.11
N ILE A 290 2.74 6.64 24.62
CA ILE A 290 3.86 7.51 24.28
C ILE A 290 3.80 7.97 22.81
N LEU A 291 2.89 7.44 22.01
CA LEU A 291 2.82 7.72 20.57
C LEU A 291 2.19 9.07 20.24
N GLY A 292 1.81 9.89 21.25
CA GLY A 292 1.37 11.26 21.03
C GLY A 292 0.21 11.37 20.02
N VAL A 293 -0.63 10.35 19.93
CA VAL A 293 -1.94 10.46 19.28
C VAL A 293 -2.79 11.26 20.26
N THR A 294 -2.54 12.56 20.32
CA THR A 294 -3.43 13.48 21.01
C THR A 294 -4.76 13.41 20.28
N GLU A 295 -5.82 13.16 21.04
CA GLU A 295 -7.22 13.16 20.58
C GLU A 295 -7.64 14.48 19.93
N ASP A 296 -6.80 15.49 19.93
CA ASP A 296 -7.05 16.85 19.51
C ASP A 296 -6.21 17.30 18.29
N LEU A 297 -6.37 16.63 17.15
CA LEU A 297 -6.13 17.32 15.89
C LEU A 297 -7.49 17.74 15.31
N PRO A 298 -7.80 19.04 15.20
CA PRO A 298 -9.08 19.49 14.68
C PRO A 298 -9.26 18.96 13.25
N VAL A 299 -10.27 18.11 13.07
CA VAL A 299 -10.70 17.61 11.77
C VAL A 299 -11.62 18.67 11.16
N GLU A 300 -11.05 19.78 10.69
CA GLU A 300 -11.74 20.65 9.76
C GLU A 300 -11.04 20.62 8.41
N ILE A 301 -11.42 19.65 7.60
CA ILE A 301 -11.33 19.81 6.14
C ILE A 301 -12.78 19.90 5.68
N SER A 302 -13.23 21.12 5.44
CA SER A 302 -14.53 21.39 4.83
C SER A 302 -14.65 20.59 3.53
N SER A 303 -15.57 19.65 3.50
CA SER A 303 -16.14 19.11 2.29
C SER A 303 -16.95 20.24 1.62
N ARG A 304 -16.31 21.07 0.80
CA ARG A 304 -17.08 21.87 -0.15
C ARG A 304 -17.56 20.90 -1.24
N PRO A 305 -18.86 20.80 -1.47
CA PRO A 305 -19.37 20.09 -2.63
C PRO A 305 -18.87 20.85 -3.87
N MET A 306 -18.33 20.12 -4.82
CA MET A 306 -18.05 20.68 -6.15
C MET A 306 -19.37 21.17 -6.72
N GLY A 307 -19.53 22.50 -6.81
CA GLY A 307 -20.69 23.12 -7.39
C GLY A 307 -20.86 22.64 -8.83
N SER A 308 -22.07 22.20 -9.14
CA SER A 308 -22.56 22.04 -10.49
C SER A 308 -22.52 23.43 -11.16
N GLY A 309 -21.46 23.72 -11.91
CA GLY A 309 -21.37 24.86 -12.79
C GLY A 309 -22.05 24.52 -14.09
N SER A 310 -23.14 25.23 -14.36
CA SER A 310 -23.86 25.31 -15.64
C SER A 310 -22.98 25.69 -16.80
#